data_ca184fc737fa7410a572eed87b5a294e
#
_entry.id   ca184fc737fa7410a572eed87b5a294e
#
_cell.length_a   1.000
_cell.length_b   1.000
_cell.length_c   1.000
_cell.angle_alpha   90.00
_cell.angle_beta   90.00
_cell.angle_gamma   90.00
#
_symmetry.space_group_name_H-M   'P 1'
#
loop_
_entity.id
_entity.type
_entity.pdbx_description
1 polymer ?
#
loop_
_entity_poly.entity_id
_entity_poly.type
_entity_poly.pdbx_seq_one_letter_code
_entity_poly.pdbx_strand_id
1 'polypeptide(L)'
;MKILLTGATGQVGREVQRRSKILGLTVIPTSRETLDIGDKAQTTSIFEHEDFDLIINAAAYTAVDKAESDRETAFRVNADGVEHLAILANQHAIPLFHISTDYVFDGETTVAYKETATTNPQTVYGASKLQGEHRLKETLAAHIILRTSWVFGAD
;
A
#
# COMPACT_ATOMS: atom_id res chain seq x y z
N MET A 1 -2.67 -19.15 8.03
CA MET A 1 -2.09 -17.99 7.33
C MET A 1 -2.35 -16.76 8.17
N LYS A 2 -1.30 -16.07 8.57
CA LYS A 2 -1.30 -14.85 9.39
C LYS A 2 -0.91 -13.66 8.53
N ILE A 3 -1.78 -12.67 8.42
CA ILE A 3 -1.67 -11.55 7.50
C ILE A 3 -1.43 -10.26 8.28
N LEU A 4 -0.35 -9.54 7.97
CA LEU A 4 -0.19 -8.15 8.39
C LEU A 4 -1.02 -7.26 7.45
N LEU A 5 -2.00 -6.55 8.00
CA LEU A 5 -2.82 -5.60 7.26
C LEU A 5 -2.51 -4.18 7.73
N THR A 6 -1.87 -3.37 6.89
CA THR A 6 -1.68 -1.94 7.16
C THR A 6 -2.84 -1.12 6.61
N GLY A 7 -3.12 0.04 7.21
CA GLY A 7 -4.26 0.86 6.80
C GLY A 7 -5.64 0.24 7.09
N ALA A 8 -5.74 -0.52 8.17
CA ALA A 8 -6.91 -1.29 8.55
C ALA A 8 -8.18 -0.46 8.81
N THR A 9 -8.03 0.83 9.12
CA THR A 9 -9.14 1.77 9.35
C THR A 9 -9.73 2.39 8.08
N GLY A 10 -9.04 2.25 6.93
CA GLY A 10 -9.52 2.70 5.62
C GLY A 10 -10.59 1.78 5.03
N GLN A 11 -11.25 2.20 3.94
CA GLN A 11 -12.30 1.42 3.26
C GLN A 11 -11.84 0.02 2.88
N VAL A 12 -10.71 -0.09 2.16
CA VAL A 12 -10.15 -1.39 1.77
C VAL A 12 -9.78 -2.22 2.98
N GLY A 13 -9.12 -1.61 3.99
CA GLY A 13 -8.71 -2.30 5.20
C GLY A 13 -9.89 -2.89 5.99
N ARG A 14 -10.99 -2.15 6.14
CA ARG A 14 -12.21 -2.65 6.79
C ARG A 14 -12.81 -3.83 6.04
N GLU A 15 -12.89 -3.75 4.70
CA GLU A 15 -13.44 -4.84 3.89
C GLU A 15 -12.55 -6.09 3.91
N VAL A 16 -11.22 -5.93 3.88
CA VAL A 16 -10.28 -7.05 4.06
C VAL A 16 -10.52 -7.75 5.40
N GLN A 17 -10.63 -6.99 6.50
CA GLN A 17 -10.92 -7.58 7.82
C GLN A 17 -12.26 -8.33 7.83
N ARG A 18 -13.31 -7.73 7.24
CA ARG A 18 -14.64 -8.36 7.17
C ARG A 18 -14.59 -9.68 6.40
N ARG A 19 -13.96 -9.69 5.24
CA ARG A 19 -13.83 -10.88 4.39
C ARG A 19 -12.95 -11.94 5.01
N SER A 20 -11.87 -11.55 5.64
CA SER A 20 -10.94 -12.47 6.30
C SER A 20 -11.62 -13.28 7.41
N LYS A 21 -12.51 -12.66 8.19
CA LYS A 21 -13.32 -13.36 9.21
C LYS A 21 -14.18 -14.45 8.58
N ILE A 22 -14.82 -14.18 7.44
CA ILE A 22 -15.66 -15.15 6.72
C ILE A 22 -14.83 -16.34 6.21
N LEU A 23 -13.59 -16.06 5.79
CA LEU A 23 -12.66 -17.05 5.24
C LEU A 23 -11.83 -17.77 6.31
N GLY A 24 -11.99 -17.46 7.59
CA GLY A 24 -11.23 -18.05 8.68
C GLY A 24 -9.73 -17.67 8.66
N LEU A 25 -9.37 -16.52 8.07
CA LEU A 25 -8.00 -16.05 8.02
C LEU A 25 -7.66 -15.21 9.25
N THR A 26 -6.44 -15.36 9.76
CA THR A 26 -5.91 -14.54 10.86
C THR A 26 -5.32 -13.24 10.30
N VAL A 27 -5.91 -12.10 10.65
CA VAL A 27 -5.42 -10.78 10.25
C VAL A 27 -4.99 -10.02 11.49
N ILE A 28 -3.78 -9.45 11.44
CA ILE A 28 -3.27 -8.48 12.42
C ILE A 28 -3.46 -7.09 11.80
N PRO A 29 -4.52 -6.37 12.20
CA PRO A 29 -4.85 -5.07 11.63
C PRO A 29 -4.03 -3.98 12.29
N THR A 30 -3.44 -3.09 11.50
CA THR A 30 -2.72 -1.91 11.99
C THR A 30 -3.26 -0.63 11.37
N SER A 31 -3.28 0.44 12.16
CA SER A 31 -3.60 1.80 11.74
C SER A 31 -2.35 2.67 11.82
N ARG A 32 -2.46 3.94 11.41
CA ARG A 32 -1.35 4.89 11.53
C ARG A 32 -0.88 5.07 12.97
N GLU A 33 -1.79 4.98 13.95
CA GLU A 33 -1.48 5.14 15.37
C GLU A 33 -0.72 3.94 15.94
N THR A 34 -0.92 2.75 15.38
CA THR A 34 -0.30 1.50 15.85
C THR A 34 0.90 1.08 15.00
N LEU A 35 0.97 1.51 13.75
CA LEU A 35 2.06 1.27 12.82
C LEU A 35 2.05 2.34 11.72
N ASP A 36 2.82 3.42 11.89
CA ASP A 36 3.11 4.33 10.79
C ASP A 36 4.15 3.68 9.86
N ILE A 37 3.72 3.27 8.65
CA ILE A 37 4.61 2.62 7.70
C ILE A 37 5.75 3.52 7.23
N GLY A 38 5.58 4.85 7.29
CA GLY A 38 6.62 5.83 7.02
C GLY A 38 7.69 5.93 8.12
N ASP A 39 7.48 5.26 9.25
CA ASP A 39 8.46 5.12 10.34
C ASP A 39 9.14 3.75 10.26
N LYS A 40 10.40 3.76 9.84
CA LYS A 40 11.20 2.53 9.67
C LYS A 40 11.36 1.74 10.97
N ALA A 41 11.48 2.42 12.11
CA ALA A 41 11.68 1.74 13.39
C ALA A 41 10.40 0.99 13.80
N GLN A 42 9.23 1.59 13.62
CA GLN A 42 7.95 0.93 13.89
C GLN A 42 7.73 -0.27 12.97
N THR A 43 8.01 -0.13 11.66
CA THR A 43 7.88 -1.25 10.73
C THR A 43 8.82 -2.40 11.05
N THR A 44 10.05 -2.12 11.48
CA THR A 44 11.00 -3.16 11.89
C THR A 44 10.52 -3.86 13.17
N SER A 45 10.10 -3.11 14.17
CA SER A 45 9.72 -3.64 15.48
C SER A 45 8.55 -4.63 15.41
N ILE A 46 7.57 -4.45 14.51
CA ILE A 46 6.44 -5.39 14.42
C ILE A 46 6.91 -6.79 13.97
N PHE A 47 7.97 -6.87 13.15
CA PHE A 47 8.54 -8.14 12.70
C PHE A 47 9.49 -8.79 13.72
N GLU A 48 9.93 -8.05 14.74
CA GLU A 48 10.72 -8.63 15.85
C GLU A 48 9.84 -9.44 16.81
N HIS A 49 8.54 -9.19 16.83
CA HIS A 49 7.61 -9.78 17.79
C HIS A 49 6.59 -10.74 17.17
N GLU A 50 6.45 -10.73 15.84
CA GLU A 50 5.39 -11.43 15.13
C GLU A 50 5.88 -11.95 13.77
N ASP A 51 5.59 -13.21 13.48
CA ASP A 51 5.76 -13.79 12.14
C ASP A 51 4.50 -13.63 11.31
N PHE A 52 4.68 -13.32 10.02
CA PHE A 52 3.60 -13.18 9.06
C PHE A 52 3.84 -14.06 7.83
N ASP A 53 2.75 -14.52 7.21
CA ASP A 53 2.78 -15.27 5.94
C ASP A 53 2.56 -14.37 4.74
N LEU A 54 1.99 -13.16 4.95
CA LEU A 54 1.61 -12.22 3.89
C LEU A 54 1.48 -10.81 4.47
N ILE A 55 1.88 -9.80 3.70
CA ILE A 55 1.54 -8.39 3.96
C ILE A 55 0.48 -7.94 2.96
N ILE A 56 -0.60 -7.31 3.46
CA ILE A 56 -1.53 -6.51 2.65
C ILE A 56 -1.36 -5.05 3.03
N ASN A 57 -0.77 -4.26 2.14
CA ASN A 57 -0.58 -2.83 2.36
C ASN A 57 -1.72 -2.03 1.74
N ALA A 58 -2.69 -1.64 2.58
CA ALA A 58 -3.76 -0.71 2.27
C ALA A 58 -3.55 0.68 2.93
N ALA A 59 -2.40 0.91 3.57
CA ALA A 59 -2.04 2.22 4.08
C ALA A 59 -1.57 3.13 2.96
N ALA A 60 -2.05 4.36 2.95
CA ALA A 60 -1.62 5.40 2.02
C ALA A 60 -1.96 6.80 2.56
N TYR A 61 -1.19 7.79 2.13
CA TYR A 61 -1.62 9.18 2.16
C TYR A 61 -2.51 9.42 0.94
N THR A 62 -3.80 9.66 1.15
CA THR A 62 -4.82 9.70 0.08
C THR A 62 -5.44 11.06 -0.17
N ALA A 63 -5.04 12.09 0.58
CA ALA A 63 -5.53 13.45 0.41
C ALA A 63 -4.85 14.10 -0.82
N VAL A 64 -5.42 13.87 -2.01
CA VAL A 64 -4.83 14.25 -3.31
C VAL A 64 -4.47 15.73 -3.36
N ASP A 65 -5.45 16.63 -3.10
CA ASP A 65 -5.22 18.07 -3.16
C ASP A 65 -4.23 18.55 -2.09
N LYS A 66 -4.31 17.99 -0.88
CA LYS A 66 -3.38 18.34 0.20
C LYS A 66 -1.95 17.88 -0.09
N ALA A 67 -1.76 16.81 -0.84
CA ALA A 67 -0.45 16.31 -1.23
C ALA A 67 0.38 17.36 -1.99
N GLU A 68 -0.27 18.26 -2.75
CA GLU A 68 0.42 19.34 -3.48
C GLU A 68 1.18 20.28 -2.53
N SER A 69 0.68 20.49 -1.31
CA SER A 69 1.32 21.31 -0.28
C SER A 69 2.04 20.49 0.82
N ASP A 70 1.84 19.18 0.86
CA ASP A 70 2.39 18.25 1.87
C ASP A 70 3.13 17.08 1.20
N ARG A 71 3.96 17.44 0.21
CA ARG A 71 4.70 16.51 -0.64
C ARG A 71 5.56 15.53 0.17
N GLU A 72 6.26 16.06 1.19
CA GLU A 72 7.15 15.26 2.03
C GLU A 72 6.40 14.11 2.71
N THR A 73 5.27 14.40 3.35
CA THR A 73 4.44 13.36 4.00
C THR A 73 3.89 12.37 2.98
N ALA A 74 3.45 12.86 1.81
CA ALA A 74 2.93 11.98 0.75
C ALA A 74 3.99 10.97 0.29
N PHE A 75 5.21 11.40 0.02
CA PHE A 75 6.30 10.51 -0.39
C PHE A 75 6.78 9.62 0.75
N ARG A 76 6.90 10.14 1.98
CA ARG A 76 7.27 9.36 3.15
C ARG A 76 6.33 8.16 3.38
N VAL A 77 5.02 8.37 3.23
CA VAL A 77 4.04 7.28 3.42
C VAL A 77 3.94 6.41 2.17
N ASN A 78 3.76 7.02 0.98
CA ASN A 78 3.41 6.30 -0.24
C ASN A 78 4.63 5.68 -0.96
N ALA A 79 5.85 6.14 -0.68
CA ALA A 79 7.07 5.61 -1.27
C ALA A 79 7.99 4.97 -0.23
N ASP A 80 8.48 5.73 0.77
CA ASP A 80 9.42 5.20 1.76
C ASP A 80 8.77 4.11 2.62
N GLY A 81 7.50 4.30 3.04
CA GLY A 81 6.75 3.31 3.81
C GLY A 81 6.52 2.00 3.05
N VAL A 82 6.29 2.07 1.72
CA VAL A 82 6.16 0.87 0.88
C VAL A 82 7.50 0.15 0.77
N GLU A 83 8.60 0.88 0.62
CA GLU A 83 9.94 0.31 0.60
C GLU A 83 10.31 -0.37 1.91
N HIS A 84 10.00 0.23 3.07
CA HIS A 84 10.22 -0.39 4.38
C HIS A 84 9.53 -1.75 4.49
N LEU A 85 8.25 -1.83 4.09
CA LEU A 85 7.50 -3.09 4.08
C LEU A 85 8.09 -4.09 3.08
N ALA A 86 8.52 -3.63 1.90
CA ALA A 86 9.13 -4.49 0.88
C ALA A 86 10.46 -5.09 1.34
N ILE A 87 11.31 -4.32 2.02
CA ILE A 87 12.58 -4.79 2.59
C ILE A 87 12.30 -5.90 3.62
N LEU A 88 11.35 -5.69 4.53
CA LEU A 88 10.99 -6.67 5.55
C LEU A 88 10.37 -7.92 4.93
N ALA A 89 9.47 -7.76 3.96
CA ALA A 89 8.88 -8.87 3.23
C ALA A 89 9.97 -9.73 2.53
N ASN A 90 10.96 -9.08 1.93
CA ASN A 90 12.09 -9.78 1.30
C ASN A 90 12.97 -10.51 2.33
N GLN A 91 13.28 -9.88 3.47
CA GLN A 91 14.08 -10.49 4.54
C GLN A 91 13.41 -11.72 5.15
N HIS A 92 12.07 -11.70 5.27
CA HIS A 92 11.27 -12.80 5.83
C HIS A 92 10.73 -13.77 4.76
N ALA A 93 11.08 -13.56 3.48
CA ALA A 93 10.65 -14.37 2.34
C ALA A 93 9.11 -14.52 2.23
N ILE A 94 8.37 -13.45 2.52
CA ILE A 94 6.90 -13.40 2.43
C ILE A 94 6.43 -12.46 1.31
N PRO A 95 5.27 -12.72 0.67
CA PRO A 95 4.73 -11.86 -0.36
C PRO A 95 4.13 -10.57 0.20
N LEU A 96 4.04 -9.54 -0.65
CA LEU A 96 3.39 -8.27 -0.36
C LEU A 96 2.37 -7.90 -1.44
N PHE A 97 1.11 -7.67 -1.02
CA PHE A 97 0.05 -7.11 -1.87
C PHE A 97 -0.08 -5.63 -1.55
N HIS A 98 0.12 -4.78 -2.57
CA HIS A 98 0.09 -3.33 -2.44
C HIS A 98 -1.08 -2.73 -3.21
N ILE A 99 -1.89 -1.92 -2.53
CA ILE A 99 -2.97 -1.15 -3.16
C ILE A 99 -2.39 0.15 -3.72
N SER A 100 -2.46 0.30 -5.03
CA SER A 100 -2.08 1.49 -5.77
C SER A 100 -3.30 2.18 -6.39
N THR A 101 -3.11 3.09 -7.34
CA THR A 101 -4.12 3.99 -7.88
C THR A 101 -3.97 4.14 -9.40
N ASP A 102 -5.05 4.49 -10.07
CA ASP A 102 -5.09 4.95 -11.46
C ASP A 102 -4.43 6.33 -11.66
N TYR A 103 -4.24 7.13 -10.60
CA TYR A 103 -3.51 8.41 -10.64
C TYR A 103 -2.05 8.29 -11.06
N VAL A 104 -1.53 7.08 -11.22
CA VAL A 104 -0.21 6.85 -11.84
C VAL A 104 -0.21 7.11 -13.36
N PHE A 105 -1.38 7.21 -13.97
CA PHE A 105 -1.57 7.54 -15.38
C PHE A 105 -1.93 9.03 -15.57
N ASP A 106 -1.89 9.52 -16.81
CA ASP A 106 -2.25 10.90 -17.17
C ASP A 106 -3.77 11.16 -17.29
N GLY A 107 -4.57 10.12 -17.47
CA GLY A 107 -6.01 10.24 -17.63
C GLY A 107 -6.47 10.70 -19.03
N GLU A 108 -5.59 10.78 -20.01
CA GLU A 108 -5.88 11.35 -21.35
C GLU A 108 -6.52 10.36 -22.32
N THR A 109 -6.51 9.05 -22.01
CA THR A 109 -7.11 8.05 -22.90
C THR A 109 -8.61 7.89 -22.69
N THR A 110 -9.33 7.57 -23.80
CA THR A 110 -10.74 7.23 -23.77
C THR A 110 -11.01 5.73 -23.62
N VAL A 111 -9.95 4.90 -23.60
CA VAL A 111 -10.03 3.46 -23.39
C VAL A 111 -9.36 3.08 -22.06
N ALA A 112 -9.70 1.90 -21.54
CA ALA A 112 -9.10 1.44 -20.28
C ALA A 112 -7.57 1.29 -20.41
N TYR A 113 -6.84 1.79 -19.41
CA TYR A 113 -5.40 1.55 -19.30
C TYR A 113 -5.12 0.08 -19.04
N LYS A 114 -4.14 -0.46 -19.75
CA LYS A 114 -3.57 -1.77 -19.42
C LYS A 114 -2.55 -1.60 -18.27
N GLU A 115 -2.30 -2.67 -17.55
CA GLU A 115 -1.30 -2.69 -16.48
C GLU A 115 0.12 -2.37 -16.99
N THR A 116 0.39 -2.60 -18.28
CA THR A 116 1.67 -2.28 -18.93
C THR A 116 1.71 -0.91 -19.59
N ALA A 117 0.63 -0.11 -19.50
CA ALA A 117 0.61 1.22 -20.09
C ALA A 117 1.65 2.13 -19.43
N THR A 118 2.20 3.05 -20.21
CA THR A 118 3.15 4.04 -19.71
C THR A 118 2.50 4.90 -18.63
N THR A 119 3.17 5.01 -17.50
CA THR A 119 2.73 5.86 -16.39
C THR A 119 3.19 7.30 -16.58
N ASN A 120 2.34 8.26 -16.25
CA ASN A 120 2.61 9.69 -16.35
C ASN A 120 1.75 10.47 -15.33
N PRO A 121 2.04 10.36 -14.01
CA PRO A 121 1.21 10.97 -12.97
C PRO A 121 1.21 12.50 -13.06
N GLN A 122 0.04 13.10 -12.95
CA GLN A 122 -0.16 14.55 -13.05
C GLN A 122 -0.24 15.23 -11.68
N THR A 123 -0.23 14.46 -10.58
CA THR A 123 -0.36 14.96 -9.21
C THR A 123 0.79 14.47 -8.33
N VAL A 124 1.07 15.18 -7.25
CA VAL A 124 2.02 14.75 -6.22
C VAL A 124 1.59 13.41 -5.61
N TYR A 125 0.29 13.23 -5.38
CA TYR A 125 -0.25 11.95 -4.91
C TYR A 125 0.08 10.81 -5.88
N GLY A 126 -0.27 10.94 -7.16
CA GLY A 126 0.02 9.95 -8.19
C GLY A 126 1.52 9.65 -8.31
N ALA A 127 2.36 10.69 -8.31
CA ALA A 127 3.81 10.55 -8.35
C ALA A 127 4.37 9.81 -7.12
N SER A 128 3.85 10.10 -5.91
CA SER A 128 4.27 9.41 -4.68
C SER A 128 3.89 7.93 -4.69
N LYS A 129 2.67 7.60 -5.18
CA LYS A 129 2.22 6.21 -5.31
C LYS A 129 3.04 5.45 -6.35
N LEU A 130 3.32 6.06 -7.51
CA LEU A 130 4.16 5.47 -8.54
C LEU A 130 5.58 5.19 -8.04
N GLN A 131 6.16 6.12 -7.28
CA GLN A 131 7.46 5.90 -6.67
C GLN A 131 7.46 4.70 -5.73
N GLY A 132 6.38 4.50 -4.96
CA GLY A 132 6.20 3.31 -4.12
C GLY A 132 6.14 2.01 -4.94
N GLU A 133 5.43 2.02 -6.08
CA GLU A 133 5.42 0.87 -6.99
C GLU A 133 6.82 0.52 -7.52
N HIS A 134 7.61 1.53 -7.89
CA HIS A 134 8.98 1.32 -8.38
C HIS A 134 9.86 0.70 -7.31
N ARG A 135 9.88 1.28 -6.10
CA ARG A 135 10.68 0.76 -4.98
C ARG A 135 10.26 -0.65 -4.57
N LEU A 136 8.96 -0.95 -4.59
CA LEU A 136 8.45 -2.30 -4.33
C LEU A 136 8.98 -3.30 -5.35
N LYS A 137 8.89 -2.98 -6.65
CA LYS A 137 9.37 -3.84 -7.75
C LYS A 137 10.88 -4.09 -7.69
N GLU A 138 11.65 -3.07 -7.32
CA GLU A 138 13.11 -3.16 -7.20
C GLU A 138 13.54 -3.99 -5.98
N THR A 139 12.74 -3.99 -4.91
CA THR A 139 13.12 -4.57 -3.61
C THR A 139 12.60 -5.99 -3.41
N LEU A 140 11.40 -6.32 -3.89
CA LEU A 140 10.71 -7.58 -3.60
C LEU A 140 10.17 -8.22 -4.87
N ALA A 141 10.66 -9.42 -5.21
CA ALA A 141 10.15 -10.17 -6.37
C ALA A 141 8.73 -10.73 -6.14
N ALA A 142 8.43 -11.19 -4.91
CA ALA A 142 7.14 -11.77 -4.54
C ALA A 142 6.11 -10.69 -4.17
N HIS A 143 5.65 -9.92 -5.17
CA HIS A 143 4.67 -8.86 -4.95
C HIS A 143 3.50 -8.90 -5.93
N ILE A 144 2.38 -8.30 -5.50
CA ILE A 144 1.25 -7.94 -6.38
C ILE A 144 0.92 -6.47 -6.13
N ILE A 145 0.80 -5.69 -7.22
CA ILE A 145 0.35 -4.30 -7.20
C ILE A 145 -1.05 -4.24 -7.81
N LEU A 146 -2.02 -3.77 -7.04
CA LEU A 146 -3.40 -3.60 -7.47
C LEU A 146 -3.69 -2.10 -7.63
N ARG A 147 -3.71 -1.61 -8.87
CA ARG A 147 -4.16 -0.25 -9.19
C ARG A 147 -5.67 -0.20 -9.18
N THR A 148 -6.23 0.68 -8.37
CA THR A 148 -7.67 0.83 -8.19
C THR A 148 -8.12 2.23 -8.53
N SER A 149 -9.39 2.37 -8.89
CA SER A 149 -10.05 3.64 -9.17
C SER A 149 -11.42 3.65 -8.49
N TRP A 150 -11.81 4.80 -7.93
CA TRP A 150 -13.15 5.00 -7.36
C TRP A 150 -13.57 3.89 -6.37
N VAL A 151 -12.68 3.55 -5.44
CA VAL A 151 -12.97 2.51 -4.43
C VAL A 151 -14.14 2.96 -3.57
N PHE A 152 -15.18 2.13 -3.52
CA PHE A 152 -16.33 2.29 -2.63
C PHE A 152 -16.69 0.94 -2.00
N GLY A 153 -17.36 0.98 -0.85
CA GLY A 153 -17.78 -0.21 -0.13
C GLY A 153 -19.04 0.06 0.68
N ALA A 154 -19.65 -1.01 1.19
CA ALA A 154 -20.69 -0.88 2.20
C ALA A 154 -20.02 -0.49 3.53
N ASP A 155 -20.50 0.60 4.14
CA ASP A 155 -20.04 1.10 5.44
C ASP A 155 -20.42 0.16 6.59
#